data_e48a8dcd3d28683221850581a59bf829
#
_entry.id   e48a8dcd3d28683221850581a59bf829
#
_cell.length_a   1.000
_cell.length_b   1.000
_cell.length_c   1.000
_cell.angle_alpha   90.00
_cell.angle_beta   90.00
_cell.angle_gamma   90.00
#
_symmetry.space_group_name_H-M   'P 1'
#
loop_
_entity.id
_entity.type
_entity.pdbx_description
1 polymer ?
#
loop_
_entity_poly.entity_id
_entity_poly.type
_entity_poly.pdbx_seq_one_letter_code
_entity_poly.pdbx_strand_id
1 'polypeptide(L)'
;MCNKVKEYWKKFCEEKNIPEDTKYETWSFGNTKKMADELADLVNKGIKTATTGAYELYEEDEEIPRVGEYNIILDGSGEPICITITRYVYIINYNLISSDHAFREGEGDRSYEYWKKVHDEFFIEEYRKSNKEFNEEAPMVCEVFEKVY
;
A
#
# COMPACT_ATOMS: atom_id res chain seq x y z
N MET A 1 -21.22 -3.07 1.68
CA MET A 1 -20.20 -3.43 1.41
C MET A 1 -19.59 -4.05 2.45
N CYS A 2 -19.78 -3.78 3.34
CA CYS A 2 -19.08 -4.17 4.29
C CYS A 2 -19.25 -5.48 4.87
N ASN A 3 -20.28 -6.25 4.51
CA ASN A 3 -20.48 -7.61 5.03
C ASN A 3 -19.34 -8.56 4.65
N LYS A 4 -18.91 -8.53 3.39
CA LYS A 4 -17.79 -9.39 2.95
C LYS A 4 -16.50 -9.08 3.68
N VAL A 5 -16.19 -7.79 3.86
CA VAL A 5 -14.98 -7.37 4.57
C VAL A 5 -15.07 -7.78 6.04
N LYS A 6 -16.20 -7.53 6.68
CA LYS A 6 -16.39 -7.90 8.09
C LYS A 6 -16.33 -9.41 8.30
N GLU A 7 -16.93 -10.18 7.41
CA GLU A 7 -16.87 -11.64 7.46
C GLU A 7 -15.45 -12.15 7.28
N TYR A 8 -14.71 -11.55 6.35
CA TYR A 8 -13.31 -11.90 6.09
C TYR A 8 -12.45 -11.62 7.32
N TRP A 9 -12.63 -10.47 7.93
CA TRP A 9 -11.91 -10.09 9.15
C TRP A 9 -12.25 -11.04 10.30
N LYS A 10 -13.52 -11.33 10.49
CA LYS A 10 -13.96 -12.23 11.54
C LYS A 10 -13.33 -13.61 11.41
N LYS A 11 -13.29 -14.13 10.19
CA LYS A 11 -12.70 -15.44 9.91
C LYS A 11 -11.19 -15.43 10.24
N PHE A 12 -10.50 -14.37 9.85
CA PHE A 12 -9.08 -14.22 10.18
C PHE A 12 -8.87 -14.21 11.70
N CYS A 13 -9.66 -13.43 12.40
CA CYS A 13 -9.53 -13.33 13.86
C CYS A 13 -9.79 -14.67 14.54
N GLU A 14 -10.78 -15.42 14.10
CA GLU A 14 -11.07 -16.75 14.62
C GLU A 14 -9.91 -17.72 14.38
N GLU A 15 -9.38 -17.74 13.16
CA GLU A 15 -8.31 -18.66 12.80
C GLU A 15 -6.98 -18.33 13.47
N LYS A 16 -6.71 -17.05 13.72
CA LYS A 16 -5.43 -16.60 14.28
C LYS A 16 -5.51 -16.24 15.75
N ASN A 17 -6.69 -16.43 16.37
CA ASN A 17 -6.90 -16.12 17.78
C ASN A 17 -6.60 -14.67 18.12
N ILE A 18 -7.13 -13.76 17.31
CA ILE A 18 -6.99 -12.32 17.46
C ILE A 18 -8.34 -11.76 17.89
N PRO A 19 -8.40 -10.81 18.84
CA PRO A 19 -9.68 -10.19 19.21
C PRO A 19 -10.35 -9.52 18.02
N GLU A 20 -11.62 -9.78 17.80
CA GLU A 20 -12.38 -9.28 16.67
C GLU A 20 -12.49 -7.76 16.68
N ASP A 21 -12.40 -7.12 17.82
CA ASP A 21 -12.43 -5.67 17.95
C ASP A 21 -11.08 -5.00 17.68
N THR A 22 -10.06 -5.77 17.30
CA THR A 22 -8.77 -5.22 16.89
C THR A 22 -8.96 -4.33 15.65
N LYS A 23 -8.35 -3.17 15.66
CA LYS A 23 -8.47 -2.20 14.57
C LYS A 23 -7.79 -2.71 13.29
N TYR A 24 -8.41 -2.43 12.16
CA TYR A 24 -7.84 -2.71 10.85
C TYR A 24 -8.26 -1.62 9.86
N GLU A 25 -7.48 -1.47 8.79
CA GLU A 25 -7.80 -0.58 7.68
C GLU A 25 -8.12 -1.41 6.44
N THR A 26 -8.87 -0.83 5.52
CA THR A 26 -9.16 -1.47 4.23
C THR A 26 -8.79 -0.50 3.12
N TRP A 27 -8.10 -0.99 2.11
CA TRP A 27 -7.75 -0.14 0.97
C TRP A 27 -7.32 -0.97 -0.22
N SER A 28 -7.28 -0.33 -1.39
CA SER A 28 -6.79 -0.94 -2.62
C SER A 28 -5.66 -0.07 -3.19
N PHE A 29 -4.78 -0.71 -3.95
CA PHE A 29 -3.65 -0.03 -4.55
C PHE A 29 -4.01 0.65 -5.87
N GLY A 30 -3.23 1.66 -6.24
CA GLY A 30 -3.33 2.30 -7.54
C GLY A 30 -4.53 3.21 -7.69
N ASN A 31 -4.74 3.66 -8.91
CA ASN A 31 -5.81 4.61 -9.21
C ASN A 31 -6.78 4.11 -10.29
N THR A 32 -6.66 2.85 -10.69
CA THR A 32 -7.60 2.21 -11.62
C THR A 32 -7.95 0.82 -11.10
N LYS A 33 -9.08 0.29 -11.59
CA LYS A 33 -9.51 -1.07 -11.24
C LYS A 33 -8.44 -2.10 -11.64
N LYS A 34 -7.88 -1.96 -12.82
CA LYS A 34 -6.86 -2.88 -13.31
C LYS A 34 -5.61 -2.88 -12.42
N MET A 35 -5.14 -1.71 -12.06
CA MET A 35 -4.01 -1.57 -11.13
C MET A 35 -4.31 -2.22 -9.79
N ALA A 36 -5.49 -1.95 -9.24
CA ALA A 36 -5.87 -2.52 -7.96
C ALA A 36 -5.87 -4.04 -8.00
N ASP A 37 -6.41 -4.62 -9.07
CA ASP A 37 -6.43 -6.08 -9.25
C ASP A 37 -5.01 -6.65 -9.35
N GLU A 38 -4.16 -6.05 -10.17
CA GLU A 38 -2.79 -6.52 -10.38
C GLU A 38 -1.94 -6.42 -9.12
N LEU A 39 -2.03 -5.29 -8.43
CA LEU A 39 -1.23 -5.07 -7.23
C LEU A 39 -1.69 -5.93 -6.05
N ALA A 40 -3.01 -6.11 -5.90
CA ALA A 40 -3.54 -7.01 -4.88
C ALA A 40 -3.05 -8.44 -5.12
N ASP A 41 -2.98 -8.86 -6.39
CA ASP A 41 -2.48 -10.19 -6.74
C ASP A 41 -1.01 -10.34 -6.34
N LEU A 42 -0.19 -9.33 -6.59
CA LEU A 42 1.24 -9.34 -6.21
C LEU A 42 1.42 -9.44 -4.69
N VAL A 43 0.59 -8.72 -3.93
CA VAL A 43 0.62 -8.82 -2.46
C VAL A 43 0.22 -10.22 -2.03
N ASN A 44 -0.85 -10.75 -2.61
CA ASN A 44 -1.34 -12.07 -2.26
C ASN A 44 -0.31 -13.18 -2.54
N LYS A 45 0.50 -13.00 -3.57
CA LYS A 45 1.57 -13.94 -3.92
C LYS A 45 2.84 -13.75 -3.10
N GLY A 46 2.89 -12.72 -2.27
CA GLY A 46 4.08 -12.42 -1.47
C GLY A 46 5.20 -11.75 -2.25
N ILE A 47 4.93 -11.30 -3.47
CA ILE A 47 5.92 -10.62 -4.31
C ILE A 47 6.02 -9.14 -3.93
N LYS A 48 4.87 -8.48 -3.73
CA LYS A 48 4.84 -7.09 -3.30
C LYS A 48 4.75 -7.04 -1.78
N THR A 49 5.79 -6.51 -1.15
CA THR A 49 5.90 -6.41 0.31
C THR A 49 6.18 -4.99 0.78
N ALA A 50 6.06 -4.02 -0.11
CA ALA A 50 6.29 -2.61 0.24
C ALA A 50 5.47 -1.70 -0.67
N THR A 51 5.27 -0.47 -0.21
CA THR A 51 4.59 0.55 -0.98
C THR A 51 5.10 1.94 -0.60
N THR A 52 4.85 2.91 -1.46
CA THR A 52 5.28 4.30 -1.28
C THR A 52 4.09 5.22 -1.47
N GLY A 53 3.87 6.12 -0.52
CA GLY A 53 2.82 7.13 -0.63
C GLY A 53 3.40 8.52 -0.47
N ALA A 54 2.79 9.51 -1.10
CA ALA A 54 3.25 10.89 -1.03
C ALA A 54 2.77 11.54 0.27
N TYR A 55 3.71 11.88 1.14
CA TYR A 55 3.38 12.47 2.44
C TYR A 55 2.55 13.76 2.28
N GLU A 56 2.91 14.58 1.31
CA GLU A 56 2.25 15.86 1.09
C GLU A 56 0.83 15.74 0.55
N LEU A 57 0.43 14.56 0.10
CA LEU A 57 -0.92 14.33 -0.43
C LEU A 57 -1.87 13.72 0.61
N TYR A 58 -1.38 13.44 1.82
CA TYR A 58 -2.24 12.98 2.90
C TYR A 58 -3.16 14.13 3.33
N GLU A 59 -4.43 13.80 3.55
CA GLU A 59 -5.39 14.77 4.07
C GLU A 59 -5.08 15.06 5.54
N GLU A 60 -5.56 16.20 6.04
CA GLU A 60 -5.27 16.63 7.40
C GLU A 60 -5.75 15.62 8.46
N ASP A 61 -6.85 14.95 8.20
CA ASP A 61 -7.42 13.94 9.09
C ASP A 61 -7.00 12.52 8.76
N GLU A 62 -6.20 12.35 7.74
CA GLU A 62 -5.71 11.04 7.29
C GLU A 62 -4.44 10.66 8.02
N GLU A 63 -4.41 9.48 8.60
CA GLU A 63 -3.23 9.01 9.33
C GLU A 63 -2.28 8.25 8.42
N ILE A 64 -0.98 8.42 8.64
CA ILE A 64 0.01 7.58 7.95
C ILE A 64 0.02 6.20 8.60
N PRO A 65 0.48 5.16 7.87
CA PRO A 65 0.54 3.80 8.42
C PRO A 65 1.37 3.73 9.71
N ARG A 66 1.02 2.79 10.57
CA ARG A 66 1.76 2.53 11.82
C ARG A 66 2.19 1.08 11.88
N VAL A 67 3.35 0.86 12.47
CA VAL A 67 3.84 -0.50 12.71
C VAL A 67 2.83 -1.27 13.56
N GLY A 68 2.52 -2.49 13.14
CA GLY A 68 1.57 -3.35 13.85
C GLY A 68 0.14 -3.27 13.35
N GLU A 69 -0.16 -2.36 12.44
CA GLU A 69 -1.51 -2.24 11.88
C GLU A 69 -1.82 -3.38 10.92
N TYR A 70 -3.07 -3.85 10.98
CA TYR A 70 -3.58 -4.82 10.02
C TYR A 70 -4.27 -4.09 8.88
N ASN A 71 -4.10 -4.62 7.68
CA ASN A 71 -4.70 -4.05 6.48
C ASN A 71 -5.35 -5.15 5.66
N ILE A 72 -6.62 -4.95 5.32
CA ILE A 72 -7.30 -5.84 4.38
C ILE A 72 -7.14 -5.23 3.00
N ILE A 73 -6.45 -5.96 2.13
CA ILE A 73 -6.18 -5.50 0.78
C ILE A 73 -7.35 -5.90 -0.11
N LEU A 74 -7.91 -4.93 -0.80
CA LEU A 74 -9.06 -5.12 -1.68
C LEU A 74 -8.61 -5.09 -3.14
N ASP A 75 -9.31 -5.83 -3.98
CA ASP A 75 -9.13 -5.70 -5.43
C ASP A 75 -9.93 -4.51 -5.96
N GLY A 76 -9.93 -4.34 -7.27
CA GLY A 76 -10.62 -3.23 -7.92
C GLY A 76 -12.14 -3.30 -7.87
N SER A 77 -12.69 -4.40 -7.38
CA SER A 77 -14.14 -4.58 -7.18
C SER A 77 -14.52 -4.45 -5.71
N GLY A 78 -13.55 -4.18 -4.83
CA GLY A 78 -13.80 -4.08 -3.39
C GLY A 78 -13.84 -5.41 -2.67
N GLU A 79 -13.41 -6.50 -3.32
CA GLU A 79 -13.36 -7.82 -2.69
C GLU A 79 -12.09 -7.97 -1.87
N PRO A 80 -12.19 -8.51 -0.64
CA PRO A 80 -10.99 -8.73 0.17
C PRO A 80 -10.16 -9.86 -0.41
N ILE A 81 -8.88 -9.60 -0.60
CA ILE A 81 -7.94 -10.54 -1.23
C ILE A 81 -7.01 -11.17 -0.20
N CYS A 82 -6.47 -10.37 0.70
CA CYS A 82 -5.54 -10.86 1.73
C CYS A 82 -5.44 -9.83 2.86
N ILE A 83 -4.77 -10.22 3.94
CA ILE A 83 -4.52 -9.35 5.08
C ILE A 83 -3.02 -9.24 5.28
N THR A 84 -2.54 -8.01 5.45
CA THR A 84 -1.14 -7.73 5.75
C THR A 84 -1.02 -7.09 7.12
N ILE A 85 0.18 -7.17 7.71
CA ILE A 85 0.53 -6.42 8.90
C ILE A 85 1.70 -5.52 8.56
N THR A 86 1.64 -4.27 8.99
CA THR A 86 2.70 -3.28 8.72
C THR A 86 3.88 -3.55 9.64
N ARG A 87 5.06 -3.71 9.06
CA ARG A 87 6.29 -4.05 9.80
C ARG A 87 7.22 -2.85 9.99
N TYR A 88 7.35 -2.00 8.98
CA TYR A 88 8.21 -0.81 9.03
C TYR A 88 7.52 0.35 8.34
N VAL A 89 7.72 1.55 8.88
CA VAL A 89 7.26 2.80 8.26
C VAL A 89 8.38 3.81 8.43
N TYR A 90 8.73 4.50 7.35
CA TYR A 90 9.69 5.58 7.43
C TYR A 90 9.36 6.64 6.38
N ILE A 91 9.80 7.87 6.64
CA ILE A 91 9.61 8.98 5.71
C ILE A 91 10.98 9.36 5.16
N ILE A 92 11.08 9.44 3.85
CA ILE A 92 12.34 9.74 3.17
C ILE A 92 12.04 10.51 1.90
N ASN A 93 12.99 11.33 1.47
CA ASN A 93 12.84 12.06 0.21
C ASN A 93 12.79 11.07 -0.96
N TYR A 94 11.97 11.37 -1.95
CA TYR A 94 11.75 10.49 -3.10
C TYR A 94 13.06 10.04 -3.74
N ASN A 95 13.99 10.98 -3.97
CA ASN A 95 15.27 10.68 -4.63
C ASN A 95 16.24 9.85 -3.79
N LEU A 96 15.90 9.59 -2.53
CA LEU A 96 16.73 8.78 -1.65
C LEU A 96 16.15 7.38 -1.41
N ILE A 97 15.03 7.06 -2.05
CA ILE A 97 14.43 5.73 -1.94
C ILE A 97 15.36 4.70 -2.58
N SER A 98 15.61 3.61 -1.87
CA SER A 98 16.60 2.62 -2.27
C SER A 98 16.11 1.64 -3.34
N SER A 99 17.04 1.01 -4.03
CA SER A 99 16.73 -0.07 -4.95
C SER A 99 16.17 -1.29 -4.22
N ASP A 100 16.51 -1.47 -2.94
CA ASP A 100 15.95 -2.53 -2.13
C ASP A 100 14.45 -2.32 -1.93
N HIS A 101 14.04 -1.08 -1.62
CA HIS A 101 12.62 -0.75 -1.49
C HIS A 101 11.88 -0.97 -2.82
N ALA A 102 12.48 -0.55 -3.93
CA ALA A 102 11.92 -0.77 -5.26
C ALA A 102 11.70 -2.27 -5.53
N PHE A 103 12.66 -3.09 -5.15
CA PHE A 103 12.55 -4.54 -5.30
C PHE A 103 11.39 -5.10 -4.46
N ARG A 104 11.23 -4.59 -3.24
CA ARG A 104 10.15 -5.02 -2.34
C ARG A 104 8.77 -4.60 -2.82
N GLU A 105 8.67 -3.53 -3.62
CA GLU A 105 7.39 -3.16 -4.22
C GLU A 105 6.95 -4.18 -5.26
N GLY A 106 7.87 -4.95 -5.81
CA GLY A 106 7.58 -6.17 -6.56
C GLY A 106 6.99 -6.00 -7.95
N GLU A 107 6.94 -4.79 -8.46
CA GLU A 107 6.27 -4.50 -9.74
C GLU A 107 7.23 -4.60 -10.92
N GLY A 108 6.70 -5.03 -12.05
CA GLY A 108 7.47 -5.16 -13.28
C GLY A 108 8.62 -6.13 -13.12
N ASP A 109 9.81 -5.72 -13.57
CA ASP A 109 11.02 -6.52 -13.44
C ASP A 109 11.71 -6.34 -12.08
N ARG A 110 11.10 -5.56 -11.19
CA ARG A 110 11.56 -5.27 -9.84
C ARG A 110 12.84 -4.43 -9.80
N SER A 111 13.24 -3.82 -10.94
CA SER A 111 14.40 -2.95 -10.99
C SER A 111 14.08 -1.55 -10.48
N TYR A 112 15.10 -0.83 -10.04
CA TYR A 112 14.94 0.56 -9.63
C TYR A 112 14.52 1.43 -10.83
N GLU A 113 15.05 1.16 -12.01
CA GLU A 113 14.73 1.93 -13.22
C GLU A 113 13.24 1.82 -13.55
N TYR A 114 12.68 0.62 -13.49
CA TYR A 114 11.24 0.41 -13.72
C TYR A 114 10.43 1.13 -12.64
N TRP A 115 10.81 0.94 -11.39
CA TRP A 115 10.14 1.54 -10.25
C TRP A 115 10.09 3.07 -10.40
N LYS A 116 11.23 3.67 -10.71
CA LYS A 116 11.32 5.12 -10.86
C LYS A 116 10.46 5.64 -12.00
N LYS A 117 10.49 4.98 -13.14
CA LYS A 117 9.68 5.38 -14.28
C LYS A 117 8.19 5.38 -13.96
N VAL A 118 7.71 4.30 -13.36
CA VAL A 118 6.30 4.15 -13.03
C VAL A 118 5.89 5.15 -11.95
N HIS A 119 6.72 5.33 -10.93
CA HIS A 119 6.40 6.24 -9.82
C HIS A 119 6.55 7.71 -10.20
N ASP A 120 7.50 8.06 -11.07
CA ASP A 120 7.58 9.42 -11.60
C ASP A 120 6.25 9.79 -12.26
N GLU A 121 5.76 8.95 -13.15
CA GLU A 121 4.49 9.20 -13.85
C GLU A 121 3.32 9.27 -12.89
N PHE A 122 3.26 8.35 -11.94
CA PHE A 122 2.18 8.29 -10.97
C PHE A 122 2.15 9.53 -10.08
N PHE A 123 3.27 9.92 -9.51
CA PHE A 123 3.31 11.06 -8.59
C PHE A 123 3.15 12.39 -9.31
N ILE A 124 3.70 12.55 -10.49
CA ILE A 124 3.48 13.76 -11.28
C ILE A 124 1.99 13.98 -11.47
N GLU A 125 1.26 12.93 -11.84
CA GLU A 125 -0.18 12.99 -12.07
C GLU A 125 -0.96 13.24 -10.78
N GLU A 126 -0.62 12.53 -9.69
CA GLU A 126 -1.33 12.67 -8.42
C GLU A 126 -1.13 14.06 -7.81
N TYR A 127 0.08 14.61 -7.89
CA TYR A 127 0.33 15.97 -7.42
C TYR A 127 -0.42 16.97 -8.27
N ARG A 128 -0.45 16.78 -9.58
CA ARG A 128 -1.17 17.66 -10.48
C ARG A 128 -2.67 17.70 -10.13
N LYS A 129 -3.26 16.57 -9.83
CA LYS A 129 -4.68 16.50 -9.43
C LYS A 129 -4.95 17.28 -8.15
N SER A 130 -3.95 17.43 -7.30
CA SER A 130 -4.06 18.17 -6.04
C SER A 130 -3.59 19.62 -6.16
N ASN A 131 -3.36 20.11 -7.38
CA ASN A 131 -2.83 21.44 -7.65
C ASN A 131 -1.48 21.69 -6.96
N LYS A 132 -0.65 20.66 -6.90
CA LYS A 132 0.69 20.73 -6.33
C LYS A 132 1.70 20.28 -7.37
N GLU A 133 2.93 20.72 -7.20
CA GLU A 133 4.02 20.35 -8.09
C GLU A 133 4.90 19.30 -7.42
N PHE A 134 5.11 18.17 -8.11
CA PHE A 134 5.97 17.11 -7.63
C PHE A 134 7.43 17.45 -7.93
N ASN A 135 8.31 17.24 -6.96
CA ASN A 135 9.75 17.32 -7.19
C ASN A 135 10.43 16.11 -6.56
N GLU A 136 11.66 15.84 -6.96
CA GLU A 136 12.37 14.64 -6.54
C GLU A 136 12.80 14.65 -5.07
N GLU A 137 12.68 15.78 -4.38
CA GLU A 137 12.97 15.84 -2.96
C GLU A 137 11.72 15.73 -2.10
N ALA A 138 10.56 15.47 -2.73
CA ALA A 138 9.30 15.36 -2.01
C ALA A 138 9.35 14.23 -0.97
N PRO A 139 8.84 14.49 0.25
CA PRO A 139 8.86 13.45 1.28
C PRO A 139 7.85 12.34 0.96
N MET A 140 8.30 11.11 1.13
CA MET A 140 7.49 9.93 0.86
C MET A 140 7.36 9.08 2.11
N VAL A 141 6.18 8.50 2.30
CA VAL A 141 5.93 7.51 3.33
C VAL A 141 6.19 6.15 2.73
N CYS A 142 7.20 5.47 3.23
CA CYS A 142 7.53 4.12 2.78
C CYS A 142 7.06 3.13 3.83
N GLU A 143 6.32 2.13 3.38
CA GLU A 143 5.76 1.11 4.24
C GLU A 143 6.22 -0.26 3.77
N VAL A 144 6.68 -1.09 4.72
CA VAL A 144 7.01 -2.50 4.46
C VAL A 144 6.02 -3.33 5.26
N PHE A 145 5.42 -4.30 4.61
CA PHE A 145 4.38 -5.11 5.24
C PHE A 145 4.59 -6.59 4.93
N GLU A 146 3.87 -7.42 5.65
CA GLU A 146 3.94 -8.87 5.50
C GLU A 146 2.52 -9.43 5.40
N LYS A 147 2.30 -10.29 4.42
CA LYS A 147 1.01 -10.98 4.31
C LYS A 147 0.88 -11.98 5.46
N VAL A 148 -0.23 -11.93 6.19
CA VAL A 148 -0.51 -12.82 7.31
C VAL A 148 -1.74 -13.69 7.09
N TYR A 149 -2.52 -13.40 6.03
CA TYR A 149 -3.72 -14.22 5.76
C TYR A 149 -4.07 -14.26 4.27
#